data_4745acead64ada4c1def2bfb856179ba
#
_entry.id   4745acead64ada4c1def2bfb856179ba
#
_cell.length_a   1.000
_cell.length_b   1.000
_cell.length_c   1.000
_cell.angle_alpha   90.00
_cell.angle_beta   90.00
_cell.angle_gamma   90.00
#
_symmetry.space_group_name_H-M   'P 1'
#
loop_
_entity.id
_entity.type
_entity.pdbx_description
1 polymer ?
#
loop_
_entity_poly.entity_id
_entity_poly.type
_entity_poly.pdbx_seq_one_letter_code
_entity_poly.pdbx_strand_id
1 'polypeptide(L)'
;YFSDMNVQGVSCEDYIQLLFCFNDGVSWNIADARQSVSIQKGESCIYRGHGKMEYLCYSGKKDFLFKNIKIPMPYFHKILNDYFEDSEINAYEKKLLTGMSKVSVTPYMEHIFAEVKDFTQYRGGLGYLFLESKVFELLSVYLSEVLELSILSSSYISISKSDRDSITEAKRIIDSQLAFAPSCEKLAKKV
;
A
#
# COMPACT_ATOMS: atom_id res chain seq x y z
N TYR A 1 18.67 -7.06 12.79
CA TYR A 1 18.53 -7.22 14.25
C TYR A 1 18.46 -8.70 14.58
N PHE A 2 19.18 -9.13 15.65
CA PHE A 2 19.26 -10.54 16.08
C PHE A 2 18.13 -10.93 17.06
N SER A 3 17.48 -9.95 17.66
CA SER A 3 16.39 -10.13 18.64
C SER A 3 15.18 -9.28 18.25
N ASP A 4 14.04 -9.61 18.81
CA ASP A 4 12.82 -8.83 18.67
C ASP A 4 13.03 -7.40 19.21
N MET A 5 12.45 -6.43 18.52
CA MET A 5 12.55 -5.02 18.88
C MET A 5 11.16 -4.41 18.96
N ASN A 6 10.86 -3.77 20.07
CA ASN A 6 9.64 -3.00 20.25
C ASN A 6 9.99 -1.50 20.21
N VAL A 7 9.31 -0.79 19.34
CA VAL A 7 9.46 0.67 19.17
C VAL A 7 8.13 1.31 19.52
N GLN A 8 8.19 2.37 20.31
CA GLN A 8 7.01 3.18 20.60
C GLN A 8 7.28 4.63 20.18
N GLY A 9 6.24 5.29 19.68
CA GLY A 9 6.32 6.68 19.26
C GLY A 9 4.96 7.33 19.23
N VAL A 10 4.96 8.65 19.29
CA VAL A 10 3.75 9.47 19.11
C VAL A 10 3.96 10.34 17.89
N SER A 11 3.01 10.31 16.98
CA SER A 11 2.95 11.31 15.92
C SER A 11 2.32 12.58 16.46
N CYS A 12 3.11 13.65 16.58
CA CYS A 12 2.61 14.97 16.98
C CYS A 12 1.91 15.73 15.84
N GLU A 13 2.11 15.28 14.60
CA GLU A 13 1.60 15.94 13.41
C GLU A 13 0.38 15.20 12.86
N ASP A 14 -0.58 15.96 12.33
CA ASP A 14 -1.76 15.44 11.65
C ASP A 14 -1.45 15.22 10.16
N TYR A 15 -1.25 13.97 9.79
CA TYR A 15 -0.95 13.57 8.42
C TYR A 15 -1.67 12.25 8.06
N ILE A 16 -1.85 12.07 6.79
CA ILE A 16 -2.14 10.74 6.24
C ILE A 16 -0.84 10.09 5.81
N GLN A 17 -0.68 8.82 6.12
CA GLN A 17 0.50 8.05 5.75
C GLN A 17 0.13 6.86 4.89
N LEU A 18 0.82 6.74 3.74
CA LEU A 18 0.83 5.54 2.92
C LEU A 18 2.09 4.76 3.23
N LEU A 19 1.94 3.52 3.65
CA LEU A 19 3.05 2.62 3.98
C LEU A 19 3.03 1.42 3.05
N PHE A 20 4.17 1.10 2.46
CA PHE A 20 4.37 -0.01 1.53
C PHE A 20 5.43 -0.96 2.07
N CYS A 21 5.09 -2.26 2.17
CA CYS A 21 5.97 -3.29 2.69
C CYS A 21 6.53 -4.15 1.54
N PHE A 22 7.84 -4.12 1.35
CA PHE A 22 8.53 -4.83 0.27
C PHE A 22 9.20 -6.14 0.70
N ASN A 23 9.52 -6.26 2.00
CA ASN A 23 10.14 -7.45 2.58
C ASN A 23 9.32 -7.97 3.77
N ASP A 24 9.97 -8.37 4.84
CA ASP A 24 9.28 -8.90 6.01
C ASP A 24 8.29 -7.91 6.62
N GLY A 25 7.14 -8.40 7.01
CA GLY A 25 6.07 -7.61 7.57
C GLY A 25 6.29 -7.24 9.04
N VAL A 26 5.55 -6.23 9.48
CA VAL A 26 5.56 -5.73 10.84
C VAL A 26 4.16 -5.75 11.44
N SER A 27 4.08 -5.99 12.74
CA SER A 27 2.84 -5.82 13.50
C SER A 27 2.93 -4.55 14.31
N TRP A 28 1.86 -3.75 14.30
CA TRP A 28 1.79 -2.60 15.19
C TRP A 28 0.41 -2.40 15.79
N ASN A 29 0.41 -1.79 16.94
CA ASN A 29 -0.78 -1.41 17.67
C ASN A 29 -0.83 0.11 17.80
N ILE A 30 -1.99 0.68 17.60
CA ILE A 30 -2.24 2.08 17.85
C ILE A 30 -3.02 2.16 19.16
N ALA A 31 -2.53 2.95 20.13
CA ALA A 31 -3.25 3.15 21.40
C ALA A 31 -4.65 3.67 21.10
N ASP A 32 -5.63 3.18 21.86
CA ASP A 32 -7.06 3.48 21.70
C ASP A 32 -7.73 2.91 20.42
N ALA A 33 -6.97 2.38 19.48
CA ALA A 33 -7.54 1.55 18.44
C ALA A 33 -7.63 0.11 18.95
N ARG A 34 -8.84 -0.46 19.01
CA ARG A 34 -9.06 -1.87 19.42
C ARG A 34 -8.50 -2.87 18.43
N GLN A 35 -7.69 -2.43 17.47
CA GLN A 35 -7.20 -3.25 16.39
C GLN A 35 -5.67 -3.25 16.36
N SER A 36 -5.12 -4.44 16.50
CA SER A 36 -3.76 -4.73 16.08
C SER A 36 -3.71 -4.81 14.55
N VAL A 37 -2.75 -4.14 13.95
CA VAL A 37 -2.58 -4.14 12.50
C VAL A 37 -1.27 -4.82 12.18
N SER A 38 -1.33 -5.74 11.22
CA SER A 38 -0.12 -6.30 10.62
C SER A 38 -0.11 -5.99 9.13
N ILE A 39 1.05 -5.61 8.63
CA ILE A 39 1.32 -5.48 7.21
C ILE A 39 2.34 -6.53 6.82
N GLN A 40 2.06 -7.25 5.74
CA GLN A 40 2.91 -8.32 5.22
C GLN A 40 3.63 -7.86 3.95
N LYS A 41 4.60 -8.65 3.50
CA LYS A 41 5.26 -8.45 2.21
C LYS A 41 4.25 -8.33 1.07
N GLY A 42 4.40 -7.31 0.23
CA GLY A 42 3.51 -7.03 -0.89
C GLY A 42 2.19 -6.37 -0.48
N GLU A 43 2.03 -5.99 0.78
CA GLU A 43 0.89 -5.20 1.23
C GLU A 43 1.28 -3.73 1.42
N SER A 44 0.31 -2.88 1.25
CA SER A 44 0.36 -1.46 1.61
C SER A 44 -0.85 -1.08 2.44
N CYS A 45 -0.73 -0.02 3.20
CA CYS A 45 -1.85 0.52 3.95
C CYS A 45 -1.81 2.04 3.98
N ILE A 46 -3.01 2.63 4.11
CA ILE A 46 -3.18 4.04 4.38
C ILE A 46 -3.80 4.22 5.75
N TYR A 47 -3.29 5.17 6.52
CA TYR A 47 -3.84 5.51 7.82
C TYR A 47 -3.55 6.97 8.19
N ARG A 48 -4.33 7.51 9.13
CA ARG A 48 -4.12 8.85 9.67
C ARG A 48 -3.29 8.77 10.94
N GLY A 49 -2.10 9.38 10.91
CA GLY A 49 -1.29 9.67 12.11
C GLY A 49 -1.85 10.91 12.80
N HIS A 50 -2.26 10.80 14.05
CA HIS A 50 -2.79 11.92 14.80
C HIS A 50 -2.68 11.68 16.30
N GLY A 51 -1.63 12.21 16.92
CA GLY A 51 -1.49 12.29 18.37
C GLY A 51 -1.56 10.97 19.15
N LYS A 52 -1.64 9.83 18.46
CA LYS A 52 -1.80 8.51 19.07
C LYS A 52 -0.44 7.85 19.30
N MET A 53 -0.36 7.13 20.41
CA MET A 53 0.80 6.29 20.68
C MET A 53 0.76 5.07 19.76
N GLU A 54 1.84 4.85 19.04
CA GLU A 54 2.04 3.69 18.17
C GLU A 54 3.08 2.75 18.79
N TYR A 55 2.79 1.46 18.75
CA TYR A 55 3.68 0.39 19.20
C TYR A 55 3.98 -0.52 18.03
N LEU A 56 5.25 -0.53 17.60
CA LEU A 56 5.70 -1.38 16.50
C LEU A 56 6.52 -2.54 17.06
N CYS A 57 6.19 -3.74 16.61
CA CYS A 57 6.89 -4.96 16.98
C CYS A 57 7.60 -5.54 15.76
N TYR A 58 8.92 -5.48 15.78
CA TYR A 58 9.79 -6.05 14.75
C TYR A 58 10.35 -7.38 15.24
N SER A 59 10.03 -8.47 14.56
CA SER A 59 10.56 -9.79 14.88
C SER A 59 12.03 -9.88 14.51
N GLY A 60 12.85 -10.51 15.37
CA GLY A 60 14.27 -10.71 15.11
C GLY A 60 14.54 -11.58 13.89
N LYS A 61 15.73 -11.44 13.32
CA LYS A 61 16.21 -12.19 12.13
C LYS A 61 15.42 -11.96 10.85
N LYS A 62 14.67 -10.87 10.77
CA LYS A 62 13.92 -10.46 9.58
C LYS A 62 14.54 -9.24 8.93
N ASP A 63 14.34 -9.12 7.62
CA ASP A 63 14.78 -7.99 6.82
C ASP A 63 13.59 -7.12 6.45
N PHE A 64 13.55 -5.91 7.00
CA PHE A 64 12.45 -4.98 6.85
C PHE A 64 12.79 -3.94 5.79
N LEU A 65 11.95 -3.83 4.77
CA LEU A 65 12.02 -2.79 3.76
C LEU A 65 10.65 -2.15 3.60
N PHE A 66 10.52 -0.93 4.13
CA PHE A 66 9.33 -0.11 3.99
C PHE A 66 9.64 1.15 3.21
N LYS A 67 8.66 1.59 2.42
CA LYS A 67 8.62 2.95 1.89
C LYS A 67 7.37 3.61 2.42
N ASN A 68 7.48 4.86 2.83
CA ASN A 68 6.32 5.60 3.30
C ASN A 68 6.26 6.99 2.68
N ILE A 69 5.05 7.49 2.54
CA ILE A 69 4.74 8.85 2.12
C ILE A 69 3.85 9.46 3.17
N LYS A 70 4.26 10.59 3.71
CA LYS A 70 3.46 11.37 4.66
C LYS A 70 2.94 12.61 3.97
N ILE A 71 1.64 12.80 3.99
CA ILE A 71 0.95 13.94 3.41
C ILE A 71 0.24 14.68 4.53
N PRO A 72 0.59 15.94 4.83
CA PRO A 72 -0.10 16.73 5.84
C PRO A 72 -1.60 16.79 5.55
N MET A 73 -2.44 16.63 6.58
CA MET A 73 -3.90 16.61 6.40
C MET A 73 -4.46 17.83 5.66
N PRO A 74 -4.03 19.07 5.91
CA PRO A 74 -4.51 20.21 5.15
C PRO A 74 -4.20 20.10 3.64
N TYR A 75 -3.04 19.53 3.29
CA TYR A 75 -2.67 19.33 1.89
C TYR A 75 -3.46 18.17 1.27
N PHE A 76 -3.68 17.10 2.01
CA PHE A 76 -4.51 15.98 1.56
C PHE A 76 -5.97 16.42 1.30
N HIS A 77 -6.58 17.19 2.21
CA HIS A 77 -7.91 17.77 1.99
C HIS A 77 -7.95 18.69 0.77
N LYS A 78 -6.90 19.50 0.57
CA LYS A 78 -6.80 20.32 -0.64
C LYS A 78 -6.80 19.45 -1.90
N ILE A 79 -6.02 18.37 -1.95
CA ILE A 79 -6.03 17.43 -3.07
C ILE A 79 -7.44 16.88 -3.31
N LEU A 80 -8.11 16.42 -2.24
CA LEU A 80 -9.46 15.89 -2.38
C LEU A 80 -10.43 16.94 -2.95
N ASN A 81 -10.42 18.15 -2.41
CA ASN A 81 -11.31 19.23 -2.85
C ASN A 81 -11.01 19.73 -4.27
N ASP A 82 -9.74 19.67 -4.72
CA ASP A 82 -9.34 20.14 -6.04
C ASP A 82 -9.70 19.15 -7.17
N TYR A 83 -9.85 17.85 -6.85
CA TYR A 83 -9.98 16.79 -7.86
C TYR A 83 -11.22 15.90 -7.76
N PHE A 84 -11.96 15.95 -6.64
CA PHE A 84 -13.08 15.04 -6.39
C PHE A 84 -14.36 15.78 -6.02
N GLU A 85 -15.51 15.17 -6.29
CA GLU A 85 -16.80 15.67 -5.85
C GLU A 85 -17.06 15.34 -4.37
N ASP A 86 -17.92 16.12 -3.69
CA ASP A 86 -18.23 15.95 -2.26
C ASP A 86 -18.68 14.53 -1.88
N SER A 87 -19.37 13.84 -2.77
CA SER A 87 -19.81 12.45 -2.58
C SER A 87 -18.65 11.48 -2.54
N GLU A 88 -17.65 11.70 -3.39
CA GLU A 88 -16.43 10.91 -3.45
C GLU A 88 -15.54 11.19 -2.25
N ILE A 89 -15.37 12.47 -1.88
CA ILE A 89 -14.61 12.90 -0.70
C ILE A 89 -15.14 12.21 0.55
N ASN A 90 -16.45 12.23 0.78
CA ASN A 90 -17.07 11.56 1.91
C ASN A 90 -16.82 10.05 1.93
N ALA A 91 -16.84 9.40 0.75
CA ALA A 91 -16.54 7.98 0.64
C ALA A 91 -15.07 7.66 0.97
N TYR A 92 -14.13 8.48 0.48
CA TYR A 92 -12.71 8.37 0.78
C TYR A 92 -12.43 8.60 2.26
N GLU A 93 -12.94 9.70 2.83
CA GLU A 93 -12.73 10.02 4.24
C GLU A 93 -13.26 8.92 5.15
N LYS A 94 -14.46 8.42 4.91
CA LYS A 94 -15.01 7.31 5.66
C LYS A 94 -14.14 6.07 5.59
N LYS A 95 -13.58 5.76 4.44
CA LYS A 95 -12.74 4.57 4.25
C LYS A 95 -11.34 4.73 4.79
N LEU A 96 -10.71 5.88 4.52
CA LEU A 96 -9.29 6.09 4.80
C LEU A 96 -9.05 6.57 6.22
N LEU A 97 -9.98 7.33 6.81
CA LEU A 97 -9.78 7.99 8.10
C LEU A 97 -10.38 7.23 9.29
N THR A 98 -11.37 6.35 9.06
CA THR A 98 -12.02 5.58 10.13
C THR A 98 -11.37 4.24 10.42
N GLY A 99 -10.43 3.82 9.59
CA GLY A 99 -9.77 2.53 9.70
C GLY A 99 -8.44 2.51 8.96
N MET A 100 -7.85 1.34 8.90
CA MET A 100 -6.67 1.09 8.12
C MET A 100 -7.08 0.28 6.87
N SER A 101 -7.09 0.95 5.72
CA SER A 101 -7.35 0.28 4.45
C SER A 101 -6.06 -0.34 3.93
N LYS A 102 -6.07 -1.65 3.70
CA LYS A 102 -4.97 -2.37 3.08
C LYS A 102 -5.28 -2.71 1.63
N VAL A 103 -4.29 -2.55 0.78
CA VAL A 103 -4.31 -3.00 -0.61
C VAL A 103 -3.00 -3.72 -0.95
N SER A 104 -3.02 -4.55 -1.97
CA SER A 104 -1.80 -5.17 -2.47
C SER A 104 -0.92 -4.13 -3.18
N VAL A 105 0.40 -4.23 -3.00
CA VAL A 105 1.35 -3.47 -3.82
C VAL A 105 1.30 -4.02 -5.23
N THR A 106 0.84 -3.20 -6.17
CA THR A 106 0.74 -3.60 -7.57
C THR A 106 2.10 -3.47 -8.27
N PRO A 107 2.34 -4.19 -9.40
CA PRO A 107 3.54 -4.00 -10.21
C PRO A 107 3.70 -2.55 -10.70
N TYR A 108 2.59 -1.84 -10.90
CA TYR A 108 2.63 -0.43 -11.29
C TYR A 108 3.14 0.46 -10.16
N MET A 109 2.70 0.24 -8.91
CA MET A 109 3.26 0.93 -7.75
C MET A 109 4.76 0.67 -7.59
N GLU A 110 5.20 -0.59 -7.80
CA GLU A 110 6.62 -0.94 -7.78
C GLU A 110 7.41 -0.17 -8.84
N HIS A 111 6.85 -0.02 -10.04
CA HIS A 111 7.46 0.75 -11.14
C HIS A 111 7.62 2.22 -10.76
N ILE A 112 6.60 2.86 -10.20
CA ILE A 112 6.69 4.25 -9.71
C ILE A 112 7.84 4.39 -8.70
N PHE A 113 7.97 3.46 -7.77
CA PHE A 113 9.07 3.48 -6.80
C PHE A 113 10.45 3.24 -7.42
N ALA A 114 10.55 2.48 -8.50
CA ALA A 114 11.80 2.33 -9.24
C ALA A 114 12.21 3.65 -9.90
N GLU A 115 11.27 4.36 -10.53
CA GLU A 115 11.54 5.68 -11.13
C GLU A 115 11.96 6.72 -10.08
N VAL A 116 11.31 6.72 -8.91
CA VAL A 116 11.70 7.63 -7.80
C VAL A 116 13.12 7.35 -7.32
N LYS A 117 13.59 6.11 -7.36
CA LYS A 117 14.97 5.76 -6.99
C LYS A 117 16.01 6.47 -7.89
N ASP A 118 15.66 6.67 -9.15
CA ASP A 118 16.57 7.22 -10.16
C ASP A 118 16.42 8.75 -10.33
N PHE A 119 15.72 9.43 -9.39
CA PHE A 119 15.41 10.86 -9.47
C PHE A 119 16.64 11.80 -9.43
N THR A 120 17.83 11.27 -9.15
CA THR A 120 19.09 12.04 -9.01
C THR A 120 19.48 12.81 -10.30
N GLN A 121 18.90 12.47 -11.45
CA GLN A 121 19.05 13.21 -12.70
C GLN A 121 18.38 14.61 -12.67
N TYR A 122 17.43 14.82 -11.74
CA TYR A 122 16.74 16.10 -11.58
C TYR A 122 17.32 16.88 -10.40
N ARG A 123 17.55 18.19 -10.59
CA ARG A 123 18.13 19.05 -9.56
C ARG A 123 17.19 20.21 -9.20
N GLY A 124 17.28 20.67 -7.96
CA GLY A 124 16.53 21.84 -7.47
C GLY A 124 15.02 21.67 -7.64
N GLY A 125 14.35 22.72 -8.13
CA GLY A 125 12.90 22.75 -8.31
C GLY A 125 12.36 21.66 -9.23
N LEU A 126 13.12 21.24 -10.24
CA LEU A 126 12.72 20.16 -11.14
C LEU A 126 12.66 18.82 -10.41
N GLY A 127 13.59 18.58 -9.46
CA GLY A 127 13.54 17.37 -8.63
C GLY A 127 12.31 17.32 -7.74
N TYR A 128 11.94 18.46 -7.13
CA TYR A 128 10.70 18.56 -6.35
C TYR A 128 9.46 18.32 -7.19
N LEU A 129 9.37 18.95 -8.36
CA LEU A 129 8.26 18.76 -9.29
C LEU A 129 8.12 17.30 -9.73
N PHE A 130 9.24 16.64 -10.03
CA PHE A 130 9.25 15.22 -10.37
C PHE A 130 8.74 14.36 -9.21
N LEU A 131 9.26 14.56 -8.00
CA LEU A 131 8.83 13.79 -6.82
C LEU A 131 7.36 14.02 -6.50
N GLU A 132 6.89 15.26 -6.58
CA GLU A 132 5.47 15.60 -6.38
C GLU A 132 4.58 14.89 -7.40
N SER A 133 4.97 14.90 -8.69
CA SER A 133 4.23 14.18 -9.73
C SER A 133 4.12 12.68 -9.43
N LYS A 134 5.19 12.04 -8.92
CA LYS A 134 5.19 10.63 -8.56
C LYS A 134 4.35 10.33 -7.32
N VAL A 135 4.28 11.26 -6.37
CA VAL A 135 3.37 11.14 -5.21
C VAL A 135 1.91 11.20 -5.68
N PHE A 136 1.56 12.12 -6.59
CA PHE A 136 0.21 12.19 -7.14
C PHE A 136 -0.15 10.94 -7.95
N GLU A 137 0.76 10.46 -8.78
CA GLU A 137 0.57 9.23 -9.56
C GLU A 137 0.32 8.03 -8.63
N LEU A 138 1.15 7.87 -7.60
CA LEU A 138 1.00 6.78 -6.63
C LEU A 138 -0.29 6.90 -5.81
N LEU A 139 -0.67 8.11 -5.42
CA LEU A 139 -1.92 8.37 -4.70
C LEU A 139 -3.13 8.02 -5.56
N SER A 140 -3.12 8.41 -6.83
CA SER A 140 -4.18 8.10 -7.80
C SER A 140 -4.37 6.58 -7.95
N VAL A 141 -3.28 5.84 -8.16
CA VAL A 141 -3.32 4.37 -8.24
C VAL A 141 -3.83 3.76 -6.95
N TYR A 142 -3.35 4.25 -5.80
CA TYR A 142 -3.76 3.73 -4.49
C TYR A 142 -5.26 3.95 -4.23
N LEU A 143 -5.75 5.15 -4.50
CA LEU A 143 -7.18 5.48 -4.32
C LEU A 143 -8.08 4.67 -5.24
N SER A 144 -7.65 4.42 -6.49
CA SER A 144 -8.35 3.53 -7.42
C SER A 144 -8.50 2.12 -6.85
N GLU A 145 -7.41 1.52 -6.36
CA GLU A 145 -7.44 0.19 -5.73
C GLU A 145 -8.37 0.14 -4.51
N VAL A 146 -8.34 1.18 -3.67
CA VAL A 146 -9.22 1.28 -2.51
C VAL A 146 -10.70 1.37 -2.92
N LEU A 147 -11.02 2.08 -4.01
CA LEU A 147 -12.39 2.17 -4.53
C LEU A 147 -12.84 0.88 -5.20
N GLU A 148 -12.02 0.29 -6.05
CA GLU A 148 -12.33 -0.98 -6.72
C GLU A 148 -12.62 -2.08 -5.71
N LEU A 149 -11.81 -2.20 -4.65
CA LEU A 149 -12.09 -3.11 -3.55
C LEU A 149 -13.46 -2.85 -2.90
N SER A 150 -13.96 -1.58 -2.94
CA SER A 150 -15.30 -1.27 -2.40
C SER A 150 -16.44 -1.66 -3.33
N ILE A 151 -16.23 -1.52 -4.61
CA ILE A 151 -17.20 -1.94 -5.62
C ILE A 151 -17.28 -3.48 -5.63
N LEU A 152 -16.13 -4.15 -5.59
CA LEU A 152 -16.06 -5.61 -5.54
C LEU A 152 -16.59 -6.18 -4.22
N SER A 153 -16.43 -5.49 -3.11
CA SER A 153 -17.03 -5.91 -1.84
C SER A 153 -18.56 -5.75 -1.81
N SER A 154 -19.13 -4.91 -2.66
CA SER A 154 -20.56 -4.79 -2.86
C SER A 154 -21.13 -5.79 -3.91
N SER A 155 -20.26 -6.30 -4.79
CA SER A 155 -20.58 -7.37 -5.74
C SER A 155 -19.71 -8.59 -5.38
N TYR A 156 -20.23 -9.45 -4.50
CA TYR A 156 -19.51 -10.63 -4.01
C TYR A 156 -19.03 -11.55 -5.13
N ILE A 157 -17.79 -11.40 -5.57
CA ILE A 157 -17.01 -12.51 -6.12
C ILE A 157 -16.06 -12.96 -5.02
N SER A 158 -16.51 -13.87 -4.20
CA SER A 158 -15.68 -14.57 -3.24
C SER A 158 -14.73 -15.48 -4.02
N ILE A 159 -13.49 -15.02 -4.22
CA ILE A 159 -12.43 -15.90 -4.73
C ILE A 159 -12.15 -16.95 -3.65
N SER A 160 -12.40 -18.21 -3.96
CA SER A 160 -12.14 -19.30 -3.02
C SER A 160 -10.63 -19.42 -2.72
N LYS A 161 -10.28 -20.08 -1.62
CA LYS A 161 -8.88 -20.38 -1.32
C LYS A 161 -8.25 -21.19 -2.46
N SER A 162 -8.99 -22.13 -3.03
CA SER A 162 -8.55 -22.94 -4.17
C SER A 162 -8.23 -22.08 -5.40
N ASP A 163 -9.09 -21.10 -5.72
CA ASP A 163 -8.86 -20.21 -6.87
C ASP A 163 -7.59 -19.34 -6.65
N ARG A 164 -7.38 -18.88 -5.42
CA ARG A 164 -6.19 -18.10 -5.06
C ARG A 164 -4.92 -18.94 -5.20
N ASP A 165 -4.95 -20.20 -4.74
CA ASP A 165 -3.84 -21.12 -4.84
C ASP A 165 -3.55 -21.45 -6.31
N SER A 166 -4.59 -21.64 -7.13
CA SER A 166 -4.47 -21.84 -8.59
C SER A 166 -3.86 -20.64 -9.31
N ILE A 167 -4.29 -19.42 -8.97
CA ILE A 167 -3.70 -18.18 -9.54
C ILE A 167 -2.22 -18.05 -9.14
N THR A 168 -1.89 -18.38 -7.91
CA THR A 168 -0.51 -18.32 -7.41
C THR A 168 0.39 -19.31 -8.14
N GLU A 169 -0.09 -20.53 -8.37
CA GLU A 169 0.62 -21.55 -9.13
C GLU A 169 0.75 -21.17 -10.61
N ALA A 170 -0.30 -20.62 -11.21
CA ALA A 170 -0.26 -20.10 -12.57
C ALA A 170 0.83 -19.02 -12.74
N LYS A 171 0.91 -18.08 -11.80
CA LYS A 171 1.97 -17.06 -11.77
C LYS A 171 3.34 -17.71 -11.69
N ARG A 172 3.55 -18.68 -10.78
CA ARG A 172 4.81 -19.39 -10.64
C ARG A 172 5.25 -20.10 -11.93
N ILE A 173 4.31 -20.71 -12.67
CA ILE A 173 4.58 -21.35 -13.93
C ILE A 173 5.01 -20.33 -14.99
N ILE A 174 4.32 -19.20 -15.09
CA ILE A 174 4.68 -18.13 -16.03
C ILE A 174 6.07 -17.58 -15.71
N ASP A 175 6.34 -17.26 -14.46
CA ASP A 175 7.63 -16.71 -14.00
C ASP A 175 8.81 -17.69 -14.29
N SER A 176 8.56 -19.01 -14.22
CA SER A 176 9.56 -20.03 -14.52
C SER A 176 9.78 -20.27 -16.02
N GLN A 177 8.91 -19.78 -16.89
CA GLN A 177 8.89 -20.05 -18.33
C GLN A 177 8.76 -18.76 -19.17
N LEU A 178 9.35 -17.66 -18.72
CA LEU A 178 9.24 -16.34 -19.37
C LEU A 178 9.59 -16.34 -20.87
N ALA A 179 10.56 -17.18 -21.30
CA ALA A 179 10.95 -17.27 -22.70
C ALA A 179 9.91 -17.99 -23.58
N PHE A 180 9.10 -18.87 -23.01
CA PHE A 180 8.08 -19.68 -23.71
C PHE A 180 6.83 -19.82 -22.83
N ALA A 181 6.21 -18.69 -22.52
CA ALA A 181 5.03 -18.68 -21.66
C ALA A 181 3.92 -19.59 -22.23
N PRO A 182 3.30 -20.45 -21.39
CA PRO A 182 2.23 -21.32 -21.86
C PRO A 182 0.98 -20.49 -22.23
N SER A 183 0.18 -20.98 -23.17
CA SER A 183 -1.12 -20.37 -23.45
C SER A 183 -2.07 -20.50 -22.26
N CYS A 184 -3.07 -19.61 -22.16
CA CYS A 184 -4.07 -19.65 -21.09
C CYS A 184 -4.74 -21.01 -20.96
N GLU A 185 -5.05 -21.69 -22.08
CA GLU A 185 -5.63 -23.02 -22.06
C GLU A 185 -4.71 -24.10 -21.47
N LYS A 186 -3.39 -24.00 -21.76
CA LYS A 186 -2.39 -24.92 -21.19
C LYS A 186 -2.17 -24.63 -19.70
N LEU A 187 -2.25 -23.37 -19.32
CA LEU A 187 -2.11 -22.95 -17.93
C LEU A 187 -3.31 -23.46 -17.10
N ALA A 188 -4.54 -23.22 -17.58
CA ALA A 188 -5.76 -23.66 -16.92
C ALA A 188 -5.89 -25.19 -16.74
N LYS A 189 -5.17 -26.00 -17.54
CA LYS A 189 -5.11 -27.46 -17.35
C LYS A 189 -4.08 -27.89 -16.32
N LYS A 190 -3.19 -27.00 -15.88
CA LYS A 190 -2.08 -27.31 -14.95
C LYS A 190 -2.35 -26.84 -13.53
N VAL A 191 -3.31 -25.93 -13.38
CA VAL A 191 -3.74 -25.32 -12.12
C VAL A 191 -5.22 -25.63 -11.89
#